data_87531a3110aff16eee96fd88469bec63
#
_entry.id   87531a3110aff16eee96fd88469bec63
#
_cell.length_a   1.000
_cell.length_b   1.000
_cell.length_c   1.000
_cell.angle_alpha   90.00
_cell.angle_beta   90.00
_cell.angle_gamma   90.00
#
_symmetry.space_group_name_H-M   'P 1'
#
loop_
_entity.id
_entity.type
_entity.pdbx_description
1 polymer ?
#
loop_
_entity_poly.entity_id
_entity_poly.type
_entity_poly.pdbx_seq_one_letter_code
_entity_poly.pdbx_strand_id
1 'polypeptide(L)'
;MKNRWLIALSAIGIHICIGSVYAWSVLTKPIMHAMGFTLKETTWTFSIAILFLGLSAGFLGDYVEKYGPRKSGLTSTCFFGLGMFGTALALHLNSLPLLYLFYGVIGGIGLGTGYITPVSTLVKWFPNNRGFATGLAIMGFGFASLIAGPLMQILVAKYGLVQNFIILGCVYMVIMAASALYLEPPKASNGGPSGINVKSILPDTQFTAKEARKTWQFYALWWIFFTNITCGIGLLAVASPMAQEVVKMTPMAAASMVGIIGLINGLGRIFWSTISDYLGRSTVYVVFFLIQIFAFYALAETSSAFIFQLIVFVIISCYGGGFSCCLLYTSDAADD
;
A
#
# COMPACT_ATOMS: atom_id res chain seq x y z
N MET A 1 -12.50 25.25 13.72
CA MET A 1 -11.44 24.46 13.07
C MET A 1 -11.77 22.99 13.20
N LYS A 2 -11.60 22.17 12.13
CA LYS A 2 -11.79 20.73 12.26
C LYS A 2 -10.71 20.15 13.18
N ASN A 3 -11.05 19.07 13.89
CA ASN A 3 -10.11 18.39 14.77
C ASN A 3 -9.09 17.60 13.92
N ARG A 4 -7.79 17.87 14.13
CA ARG A 4 -6.69 17.22 13.38
C ARG A 4 -6.69 15.69 13.54
N TRP A 5 -7.13 15.17 14.69
CA TRP A 5 -7.21 13.73 14.93
C TRP A 5 -8.37 13.07 14.20
N LEU A 6 -9.50 13.77 14.01
CA LEU A 6 -10.58 13.28 13.18
C LEU A 6 -10.21 13.31 11.67
N ILE A 7 -9.39 14.28 11.24
CA ILE A 7 -8.79 14.26 9.90
C ILE A 7 -7.88 13.04 9.75
N ALA A 8 -7.04 12.76 10.77
CA ALA A 8 -6.19 11.57 10.78
C ALA A 8 -7.00 10.27 10.71
N LEU A 9 -8.06 10.17 11.51
CA LEU A 9 -8.97 9.02 11.50
C LEU A 9 -9.64 8.84 10.12
N SER A 10 -10.07 9.93 9.50
CA SER A 10 -10.66 9.91 8.15
C SER A 10 -9.63 9.46 7.10
N ALA A 11 -8.39 9.93 7.21
CA ALA A 11 -7.29 9.49 6.34
C ALA A 11 -7.03 7.97 6.48
N ILE A 12 -6.99 7.48 7.72
CA ILE A 12 -6.85 6.05 8.03
C ILE A 12 -8.05 5.26 7.47
N GLY A 13 -9.27 5.78 7.56
CA GLY A 13 -10.47 5.14 7.04
C GLY A 13 -10.38 4.86 5.54
N ILE A 14 -9.86 5.80 4.73
CA ILE A 14 -9.60 5.56 3.31
C ILE A 14 -8.53 4.47 3.15
N HIS A 15 -7.42 4.57 3.89
CA HIS A 15 -6.31 3.63 3.77
C HIS A 15 -6.66 2.20 4.19
N ILE A 16 -7.53 2.01 5.20
CA ILE A 16 -8.03 0.69 5.59
C ILE A 16 -8.85 0.06 4.45
N CYS A 17 -9.66 0.84 3.73
CA CYS A 17 -10.44 0.31 2.62
C CYS A 17 -9.53 -0.10 1.44
N ILE A 18 -8.69 0.81 0.96
CA ILE A 18 -7.84 0.55 -0.20
C ILE A 18 -6.70 -0.45 0.10
N GLY A 19 -6.23 -0.49 1.33
CA GLY A 19 -5.18 -1.42 1.78
C GLY A 19 -5.63 -2.88 1.76
N SER A 20 -6.94 -3.16 1.65
CA SER A 20 -7.47 -4.51 1.43
C SER A 20 -6.90 -5.19 0.19
N VAL A 21 -6.30 -4.45 -0.74
CA VAL A 21 -5.58 -5.01 -1.91
C VAL A 21 -4.44 -5.94 -1.49
N TYR A 22 -3.83 -5.74 -0.33
CA TYR A 22 -2.80 -6.64 0.20
C TYR A 22 -3.34 -8.03 0.60
N ALA A 23 -4.65 -8.16 0.80
CA ALA A 23 -5.31 -9.44 1.02
C ALA A 23 -5.70 -10.16 -0.29
N TRP A 24 -5.39 -9.62 -1.49
CA TRP A 24 -5.74 -10.21 -2.77
C TRP A 24 -5.39 -11.70 -2.89
N SER A 25 -4.23 -12.10 -2.39
CA SER A 25 -3.78 -13.48 -2.47
C SER A 25 -4.72 -14.50 -1.80
N VAL A 26 -5.55 -14.06 -0.85
CA VAL A 26 -6.59 -14.88 -0.21
C VAL A 26 -7.68 -15.29 -1.22
N LEU A 27 -7.97 -14.41 -2.19
CA LEU A 27 -8.98 -14.64 -3.22
C LEU A 27 -8.44 -15.42 -4.42
N THR A 28 -7.13 -15.56 -4.57
CA THR A 28 -6.50 -16.19 -5.74
C THR A 28 -7.02 -17.61 -5.98
N LYS A 29 -6.95 -18.50 -4.98
CA LYS A 29 -7.45 -19.88 -5.11
C LYS A 29 -8.96 -19.96 -5.34
N PRO A 30 -9.81 -19.26 -4.56
CA PRO A 30 -11.23 -19.19 -4.83
C PRO A 30 -11.56 -18.77 -6.27
N ILE A 31 -10.87 -17.74 -6.82
CA ILE A 31 -11.06 -17.29 -8.20
C ILE A 31 -10.63 -18.38 -9.20
N MET A 32 -9.45 -18.98 -9.02
CA MET A 32 -8.97 -20.07 -9.86
C MET A 32 -9.97 -21.24 -9.92
N HIS A 33 -10.49 -21.66 -8.78
CA HIS A 33 -11.45 -22.75 -8.70
C HIS A 33 -12.81 -22.42 -9.32
N ALA A 34 -13.30 -21.20 -9.10
CA ALA A 34 -14.61 -20.78 -9.61
C ALA A 34 -14.61 -20.49 -11.10
N MET A 35 -13.50 -19.93 -11.62
CA MET A 35 -13.42 -19.40 -12.98
C MET A 35 -12.61 -20.28 -13.94
N GLY A 36 -11.88 -21.26 -13.42
CA GLY A 36 -10.96 -22.08 -14.22
C GLY A 36 -9.70 -21.36 -14.70
N PHE A 37 -9.38 -20.21 -14.09
CA PHE A 37 -8.18 -19.45 -14.45
C PHE A 37 -6.93 -20.06 -13.81
N THR A 38 -5.79 -19.86 -14.47
CA THR A 38 -4.48 -20.24 -13.96
C THR A 38 -4.03 -19.29 -12.85
N LEU A 39 -3.06 -19.72 -12.04
CA LEU A 39 -2.42 -18.87 -11.05
C LEU A 39 -1.82 -17.61 -11.69
N LYS A 40 -1.19 -17.78 -12.87
CA LYS A 40 -0.60 -16.66 -13.62
C LYS A 40 -1.63 -15.61 -14.00
N GLU A 41 -2.75 -16.04 -14.59
CA GLU A 41 -3.84 -15.14 -15.01
C GLU A 41 -4.45 -14.39 -13.82
N THR A 42 -4.69 -15.10 -12.72
CA THR A 42 -5.25 -14.48 -11.52
C THR A 42 -4.26 -13.49 -10.86
N THR A 43 -2.97 -13.83 -10.84
CA THR A 43 -1.94 -12.95 -10.26
C THR A 43 -1.72 -11.68 -11.12
N TRP A 44 -1.89 -11.76 -12.44
CA TRP A 44 -1.84 -10.57 -13.30
C TRP A 44 -2.86 -9.51 -12.92
N THR A 45 -4.03 -9.89 -12.42
CA THR A 45 -5.03 -8.94 -11.91
C THR A 45 -4.44 -8.02 -10.83
N PHE A 46 -3.75 -8.62 -9.85
CA PHE A 46 -3.06 -7.87 -8.81
C PHE A 46 -1.90 -7.02 -9.36
N SER A 47 -1.11 -7.58 -10.26
CA SER A 47 0.02 -6.87 -10.86
C SER A 47 -0.43 -5.62 -11.63
N ILE A 48 -1.53 -5.71 -12.39
CA ILE A 48 -2.13 -4.57 -13.08
C ILE A 48 -2.65 -3.54 -12.05
N ALA A 49 -3.30 -3.98 -10.98
CA ALA A 49 -3.78 -3.08 -9.93
C ALA A 49 -2.64 -2.28 -9.29
N ILE A 50 -1.52 -2.93 -8.98
CA ILE A 50 -0.33 -2.26 -8.42
C ILE A 50 0.34 -1.33 -9.44
N LEU A 51 0.39 -1.72 -10.72
CA LEU A 51 0.88 -0.85 -11.79
C LEU A 51 0.06 0.44 -11.87
N PHE A 52 -1.26 0.32 -11.94
CA PHE A 52 -2.14 1.50 -12.02
C PHE A 52 -2.22 2.28 -10.71
N LEU A 53 -2.02 1.64 -9.56
CA LEU A 53 -1.78 2.32 -8.28
C LEU A 53 -0.56 3.24 -8.38
N GLY A 54 0.57 2.70 -8.84
CA GLY A 54 1.81 3.47 -8.99
C GLY A 54 1.68 4.61 -10.00
N LEU A 55 1.12 4.33 -11.18
CA LEU A 55 0.91 5.34 -12.22
C LEU A 55 -0.02 6.45 -11.75
N SER A 56 -1.16 6.11 -11.16
CA SER A 56 -2.11 7.12 -10.68
C SER A 56 -1.56 7.92 -9.52
N ALA A 57 -0.83 7.30 -8.57
CA ALA A 57 -0.16 8.02 -7.50
C ALA A 57 0.90 9.00 -8.04
N GLY A 58 1.65 8.60 -9.08
CA GLY A 58 2.68 9.44 -9.68
C GLY A 58 2.13 10.59 -10.53
N PHE A 59 1.05 10.35 -11.30
CA PHE A 59 0.52 11.36 -12.23
C PHE A 59 -0.62 12.21 -11.67
N LEU A 60 -1.36 11.72 -10.67
CA LEU A 60 -2.48 12.46 -10.09
C LEU A 60 -2.10 13.30 -8.85
N GLY A 61 -0.81 13.43 -8.54
CA GLY A 61 -0.33 14.31 -7.48
C GLY A 61 -0.81 15.75 -7.65
N ASP A 62 -0.64 16.32 -8.84
CA ASP A 62 -1.09 17.66 -9.19
C ASP A 62 -2.62 17.82 -9.10
N TYR A 63 -3.36 16.75 -9.42
CA TYR A 63 -4.82 16.74 -9.27
C TYR A 63 -5.22 16.86 -7.80
N VAL A 64 -4.56 16.10 -6.90
CA VAL A 64 -4.82 16.15 -5.46
C VAL A 64 -4.50 17.52 -4.88
N GLU A 65 -3.39 18.14 -5.30
CA GLU A 65 -3.01 19.49 -4.86
C GLU A 65 -4.01 20.54 -5.36
N LYS A 66 -4.42 20.47 -6.62
CA LYS A 66 -5.32 21.46 -7.26
C LYS A 66 -6.76 21.38 -6.73
N TYR A 67 -7.31 20.18 -6.58
CA TYR A 67 -8.73 20.01 -6.24
C TYR A 67 -8.97 19.74 -4.74
N GLY A 68 -7.90 19.49 -4.00
CA GLY A 68 -7.92 19.24 -2.55
C GLY A 68 -8.37 17.84 -2.15
N PRO A 69 -8.18 17.48 -0.87
CA PRO A 69 -8.31 16.12 -0.40
C PRO A 69 -9.75 15.57 -0.44
N ARG A 70 -10.76 16.44 -0.29
CA ARG A 70 -12.15 16.02 -0.32
C ARG A 70 -12.56 15.50 -1.70
N LYS A 71 -12.27 16.27 -2.76
CA LYS A 71 -12.62 15.88 -4.14
C LYS A 71 -11.80 14.66 -4.56
N SER A 72 -10.51 14.65 -4.27
CA SER A 72 -9.62 13.53 -4.60
C SER A 72 -10.02 12.26 -3.86
N GLY A 73 -10.40 12.33 -2.59
CA GLY A 73 -10.92 11.20 -1.83
C GLY A 73 -12.22 10.65 -2.40
N LEU A 74 -13.16 11.52 -2.82
CA LEU A 74 -14.40 11.11 -3.49
C LEU A 74 -14.12 10.48 -4.86
N THR A 75 -13.18 11.03 -5.64
CA THR A 75 -12.74 10.43 -6.91
C THR A 75 -12.18 9.02 -6.67
N SER A 76 -11.32 8.85 -5.66
CA SER A 76 -10.83 7.52 -5.26
C SER A 76 -11.98 6.59 -4.90
N THR A 77 -12.95 7.05 -4.11
CA THR A 77 -14.13 6.27 -3.71
C THR A 77 -14.92 5.78 -4.93
N CYS A 78 -15.15 6.65 -5.91
CA CYS A 78 -15.85 6.29 -7.13
C CYS A 78 -15.07 5.24 -7.95
N PHE A 79 -13.79 5.46 -8.21
CA PHE A 79 -12.98 4.52 -8.98
C PHE A 79 -12.83 3.17 -8.27
N PHE A 80 -12.55 3.17 -6.96
CA PHE A 80 -12.39 1.95 -6.20
C PHE A 80 -13.72 1.18 -6.09
N GLY A 81 -14.83 1.87 -5.84
CA GLY A 81 -16.16 1.27 -5.82
C GLY A 81 -16.56 0.67 -7.16
N LEU A 82 -16.35 1.40 -8.27
CA LEU A 82 -16.54 0.88 -9.62
C LEU A 82 -15.65 -0.35 -9.88
N GLY A 83 -14.41 -0.32 -9.41
CA GLY A 83 -13.50 -1.46 -9.46
C GLY A 83 -14.08 -2.68 -8.76
N MET A 84 -14.58 -2.53 -7.53
CA MET A 84 -15.17 -3.63 -6.74
C MET A 84 -16.44 -4.19 -7.38
N PHE A 85 -17.42 -3.35 -7.77
CA PHE A 85 -18.65 -3.82 -8.40
C PHE A 85 -18.41 -4.37 -9.79
N GLY A 86 -17.52 -3.76 -10.57
CA GLY A 86 -17.13 -4.28 -11.88
C GLY A 86 -16.40 -5.63 -11.76
N THR A 87 -15.63 -5.84 -10.68
CA THR A 87 -15.03 -7.14 -10.37
C THR A 87 -16.11 -8.18 -10.08
N ALA A 88 -17.13 -7.84 -9.31
CA ALA A 88 -18.28 -8.74 -9.08
C ALA A 88 -18.97 -9.13 -10.40
N LEU A 89 -19.14 -8.15 -11.30
CA LEU A 89 -19.69 -8.40 -12.65
C LEU A 89 -18.77 -9.29 -13.49
N ALA A 90 -17.46 -9.03 -13.47
CA ALA A 90 -16.47 -9.82 -14.21
C ALA A 90 -16.47 -11.28 -13.76
N LEU A 91 -16.57 -11.52 -12.44
CA LEU A 91 -16.68 -12.86 -11.87
C LEU A 91 -18.03 -13.53 -12.23
N HIS A 92 -19.11 -12.79 -12.23
CA HIS A 92 -20.42 -13.31 -12.64
C HIS A 92 -20.45 -13.73 -14.11
N LEU A 93 -19.78 -12.94 -14.97
CA LEU A 93 -19.70 -13.21 -16.42
C LEU A 93 -18.55 -14.15 -16.81
N ASN A 94 -17.78 -14.65 -15.86
CA ASN A 94 -16.58 -15.47 -16.09
C ASN A 94 -15.61 -14.85 -17.11
N SER A 95 -15.31 -13.54 -16.95
CA SER A 95 -14.52 -12.79 -17.93
C SER A 95 -13.22 -12.26 -17.35
N LEU A 96 -12.10 -12.85 -17.76
CA LEU A 96 -10.76 -12.42 -17.37
C LEU A 96 -10.42 -10.98 -17.84
N PRO A 97 -10.73 -10.56 -19.08
CA PRO A 97 -10.49 -9.18 -19.51
C PRO A 97 -11.24 -8.15 -18.67
N LEU A 98 -12.48 -8.43 -18.27
CA LEU A 98 -13.25 -7.56 -17.39
C LEU A 98 -12.65 -7.52 -15.97
N LEU A 99 -12.12 -8.64 -15.48
CA LEU A 99 -11.42 -8.68 -14.19
C LEU A 99 -10.19 -7.79 -14.20
N TYR A 100 -9.38 -7.85 -15.26
CA TYR A 100 -8.22 -6.97 -15.45
C TYR A 100 -8.62 -5.50 -15.54
N LEU A 101 -9.69 -5.21 -16.29
CA LEU A 101 -10.18 -3.84 -16.45
C LEU A 101 -10.71 -3.27 -15.13
N PHE A 102 -11.62 -3.99 -14.46
CA PHE A 102 -12.29 -3.42 -13.30
C PHE A 102 -11.41 -3.43 -12.04
N TYR A 103 -10.87 -4.59 -11.65
CA TYR A 103 -10.00 -4.64 -10.48
C TYR A 103 -8.64 -4.03 -10.75
N GLY A 104 -8.04 -4.40 -11.89
CA GLY A 104 -6.69 -3.99 -12.23
C GLY A 104 -6.61 -2.49 -12.58
N VAL A 105 -7.27 -2.06 -13.65
CA VAL A 105 -7.14 -0.69 -14.15
C VAL A 105 -7.96 0.29 -13.31
N ILE A 106 -9.27 0.11 -13.26
CA ILE A 106 -10.19 1.07 -12.62
C ILE A 106 -9.97 1.08 -11.11
N GLY A 107 -9.91 -0.09 -10.49
CA GLY A 107 -9.59 -0.25 -9.08
C GLY A 107 -8.21 0.30 -8.74
N GLY A 108 -7.19 0.01 -9.58
CA GLY A 108 -5.83 0.53 -9.44
C GLY A 108 -5.73 2.06 -9.44
N ILE A 109 -6.50 2.74 -10.31
CA ILE A 109 -6.60 4.21 -10.30
C ILE A 109 -7.20 4.69 -8.98
N GLY A 110 -8.26 4.04 -8.51
CA GLY A 110 -8.86 4.33 -7.22
C GLY A 110 -7.89 4.13 -6.05
N LEU A 111 -7.11 3.04 -6.08
CA LEU A 111 -6.06 2.74 -5.09
C LEU A 111 -5.01 3.85 -5.02
N GLY A 112 -4.43 4.27 -6.14
CA GLY A 112 -3.36 5.26 -6.15
C GLY A 112 -3.83 6.66 -5.77
N THR A 113 -4.99 7.10 -6.27
CA THR A 113 -5.60 8.37 -5.86
C THR A 113 -5.92 8.36 -4.36
N GLY A 114 -6.45 7.22 -3.85
CA GLY A 114 -6.75 7.02 -2.44
C GLY A 114 -5.51 6.92 -1.56
N TYR A 115 -4.36 6.51 -2.10
CA TYR A 115 -3.10 6.42 -1.38
C TYR A 115 -2.47 7.80 -1.15
N ILE A 116 -2.35 8.62 -2.21
CA ILE A 116 -1.68 9.92 -2.09
C ILE A 116 -2.52 10.96 -1.34
N THR A 117 -3.85 10.90 -1.42
CA THR A 117 -4.74 11.88 -0.79
C THR A 117 -4.58 11.97 0.73
N PRO A 118 -4.66 10.89 1.52
CA PRO A 118 -4.43 10.92 2.95
C PRO A 118 -3.00 11.33 3.33
N VAL A 119 -1.98 10.83 2.60
CA VAL A 119 -0.57 11.14 2.87
C VAL A 119 -0.32 12.63 2.74
N SER A 120 -0.65 13.23 1.58
CA SER A 120 -0.47 14.66 1.34
C SER A 120 -1.26 15.53 2.33
N THR A 121 -2.45 15.07 2.74
CA THR A 121 -3.29 15.78 3.69
C THR A 121 -2.68 15.79 5.09
N LEU A 122 -2.26 14.61 5.60
CA LEU A 122 -1.73 14.49 6.97
C LEU A 122 -0.41 15.22 7.15
N VAL A 123 0.47 15.20 6.15
CA VAL A 123 1.73 15.96 6.18
C VAL A 123 1.45 17.47 6.36
N LYS A 124 0.38 18.00 5.76
CA LYS A 124 -0.02 19.41 5.91
C LYS A 124 -0.65 19.72 7.28
N TRP A 125 -1.34 18.74 7.91
CA TRP A 125 -1.95 18.91 9.23
C TRP A 125 -0.96 18.72 10.38
N PHE A 126 0.17 18.04 10.16
CA PHE A 126 1.21 17.78 11.16
C PHE A 126 2.58 18.26 10.68
N PRO A 127 2.77 19.57 10.43
CA PRO A 127 3.99 20.13 9.82
C PRO A 127 5.25 19.89 10.65
N ASN A 128 5.11 19.84 11.99
CA ASN A 128 6.22 19.61 12.91
C ASN A 128 6.58 18.11 13.10
N ASN A 129 5.72 17.21 12.62
CA ASN A 129 5.87 15.76 12.81
C ASN A 129 5.51 15.01 11.50
N ARG A 130 6.14 15.40 10.40
CA ARG A 130 5.83 14.86 9.05
C ARG A 130 6.02 13.35 8.97
N GLY A 131 7.11 12.83 9.56
CA GLY A 131 7.37 11.39 9.62
C GLY A 131 6.27 10.62 10.36
N PHE A 132 5.82 11.13 11.51
CA PHE A 132 4.69 10.57 12.25
C PHE A 132 3.39 10.59 11.41
N ALA A 133 3.09 11.69 10.75
CA ALA A 133 1.90 11.85 9.92
C ALA A 133 1.89 10.86 8.75
N THR A 134 3.02 10.72 8.06
CA THR A 134 3.20 9.75 6.97
C THR A 134 3.07 8.33 7.50
N GLY A 135 3.74 8.01 8.61
CA GLY A 135 3.66 6.69 9.26
C GLY A 135 2.23 6.32 9.66
N LEU A 136 1.49 7.26 10.24
CA LEU A 136 0.10 7.07 10.65
C LEU A 136 -0.83 6.80 9.45
N ALA A 137 -0.65 7.53 8.35
CA ALA A 137 -1.37 7.29 7.11
C ALA A 137 -1.10 5.88 6.58
N ILE A 138 0.16 5.54 6.40
CA ILE A 138 0.58 4.30 5.74
C ILE A 138 0.31 3.07 6.62
N MET A 139 0.35 3.21 7.94
CA MET A 139 0.00 2.15 8.88
C MET A 139 -1.44 1.65 8.68
N GLY A 140 -2.39 2.56 8.36
CA GLY A 140 -3.76 2.17 8.01
C GLY A 140 -3.83 1.19 6.83
N PHE A 141 -2.95 1.35 5.85
CA PHE A 141 -2.85 0.45 4.71
C PHE A 141 -2.36 -0.97 5.11
N GLY A 142 -1.40 -1.06 6.05
CA GLY A 142 -0.93 -2.34 6.60
C GLY A 142 -1.99 -3.05 7.44
N PHE A 143 -2.69 -2.33 8.32
CA PHE A 143 -3.77 -2.89 9.14
C PHE A 143 -4.97 -3.39 8.33
N ALA A 144 -5.17 -2.87 7.13
CA ALA A 144 -6.27 -3.27 6.27
C ALA A 144 -6.29 -4.78 6.01
N SER A 145 -5.16 -5.38 5.68
CA SER A 145 -5.11 -6.81 5.37
C SER A 145 -5.33 -7.70 6.58
N LEU A 146 -5.00 -7.22 7.80
CA LEU A 146 -5.28 -7.93 9.04
C LEU A 146 -6.79 -8.18 9.24
N ILE A 147 -7.59 -7.20 8.82
CA ILE A 147 -9.06 -7.29 8.87
C ILE A 147 -9.58 -7.96 7.60
N ALA A 148 -9.11 -7.51 6.42
CA ALA A 148 -9.64 -7.93 5.14
C ALA A 148 -9.33 -9.40 4.81
N GLY A 149 -8.17 -9.93 5.18
CA GLY A 149 -7.79 -11.32 4.88
C GLY A 149 -8.78 -12.34 5.45
N PRO A 150 -8.95 -12.43 6.77
CA PRO A 150 -9.93 -13.33 7.40
C PRO A 150 -11.37 -13.01 6.97
N LEU A 151 -11.74 -11.72 6.86
CA LEU A 151 -13.08 -11.31 6.46
C LEU A 151 -13.43 -11.78 5.05
N MET A 152 -12.54 -11.61 4.07
CA MET A 152 -12.72 -12.10 2.69
C MET A 152 -12.88 -13.63 2.68
N GLN A 153 -12.08 -14.36 3.47
CA GLN A 153 -12.21 -15.82 3.54
C GLN A 153 -13.58 -16.24 4.10
N ILE A 154 -14.08 -15.57 5.14
CA ILE A 154 -15.41 -15.83 5.71
C ILE A 154 -16.51 -15.49 4.72
N LEU A 155 -16.43 -14.32 4.05
CA LEU A 155 -17.44 -13.88 3.09
C LEU A 155 -17.49 -14.81 1.88
N VAL A 156 -16.35 -15.23 1.36
CA VAL A 156 -16.28 -16.17 0.24
C VAL A 156 -16.85 -17.53 0.62
N ALA A 157 -16.50 -18.04 1.81
CA ALA A 157 -17.01 -19.34 2.27
C ALA A 157 -18.53 -19.33 2.52
N LYS A 158 -19.09 -18.18 2.99
CA LYS A 158 -20.52 -18.11 3.36
C LYS A 158 -21.41 -17.63 2.23
N TYR A 159 -20.95 -16.68 1.42
CA TYR A 159 -21.78 -16.01 0.42
C TYR A 159 -21.26 -16.14 -1.02
N GLY A 160 -20.03 -16.65 -1.21
CA GLY A 160 -19.39 -16.78 -2.51
C GLY A 160 -18.61 -15.54 -2.96
N LEU A 161 -17.89 -15.69 -4.07
CA LEU A 161 -16.95 -14.67 -4.59
C LEU A 161 -17.65 -13.38 -5.01
N VAL A 162 -18.74 -13.47 -5.78
CA VAL A 162 -19.46 -12.30 -6.31
C VAL A 162 -19.97 -11.44 -5.17
N GLN A 163 -20.62 -12.06 -4.20
CA GLN A 163 -21.18 -11.37 -3.02
C GLN A 163 -20.09 -10.77 -2.14
N ASN A 164 -18.93 -11.42 -2.02
CA ASN A 164 -17.80 -10.85 -1.32
C ASN A 164 -17.42 -9.47 -1.87
N PHE A 165 -17.30 -9.32 -3.19
CA PHE A 165 -16.99 -8.03 -3.83
C PHE A 165 -18.11 -7.01 -3.72
N ILE A 166 -19.37 -7.42 -3.79
CA ILE A 166 -20.53 -6.53 -3.61
C ILE A 166 -20.56 -6.01 -2.17
N ILE A 167 -20.50 -6.89 -1.17
CA ILE A 167 -20.56 -6.52 0.24
C ILE A 167 -19.41 -5.58 0.61
N LEU A 168 -18.17 -5.98 0.27
CA LEU A 168 -17.01 -5.15 0.55
C LEU A 168 -17.04 -3.84 -0.24
N GLY A 169 -17.50 -3.86 -1.49
CA GLY A 169 -17.67 -2.66 -2.31
C GLY A 169 -18.62 -1.65 -1.66
N CYS A 170 -19.78 -2.10 -1.16
CA CYS A 170 -20.72 -1.25 -0.43
C CYS A 170 -20.10 -0.67 0.85
N VAL A 171 -19.47 -1.53 1.68
CA VAL A 171 -18.85 -1.11 2.93
C VAL A 171 -17.72 -0.10 2.67
N TYR A 172 -16.85 -0.39 1.72
CA TYR A 172 -15.73 0.48 1.38
C TYR A 172 -16.21 1.82 0.81
N MET A 173 -17.21 1.83 -0.06
CA MET A 173 -17.79 3.09 -0.58
C MET A 173 -18.34 3.97 0.54
N VAL A 174 -19.07 3.40 1.50
CA VAL A 174 -19.63 4.15 2.62
C VAL A 174 -18.51 4.73 3.50
N ILE A 175 -17.53 3.90 3.88
CA ILE A 175 -16.43 4.35 4.74
C ILE A 175 -15.57 5.40 4.03
N MET A 176 -15.19 5.15 2.77
CA MET A 176 -14.35 6.06 2.00
C MET A 176 -15.07 7.38 1.70
N ALA A 177 -16.35 7.33 1.34
CA ALA A 177 -17.15 8.54 1.10
C ALA A 177 -17.29 9.38 2.37
N ALA A 178 -17.66 8.78 3.51
CA ALA A 178 -17.76 9.46 4.79
C ALA A 178 -16.41 10.09 5.20
N SER A 179 -15.32 9.33 5.04
CA SER A 179 -13.97 9.80 5.31
C SER A 179 -13.57 10.95 4.38
N ALA A 180 -13.78 10.82 3.06
CA ALA A 180 -13.45 11.84 2.09
C ALA A 180 -14.24 13.15 2.31
N LEU A 181 -15.51 13.06 2.68
CA LEU A 181 -16.35 14.23 3.00
C LEU A 181 -15.83 14.99 4.21
N TYR A 182 -15.18 14.31 5.15
CA TYR A 182 -14.60 14.96 6.32
C TYR A 182 -13.22 15.55 6.05
N LEU A 183 -12.45 15.02 5.07
CA LEU A 183 -11.14 15.55 4.73
C LEU A 183 -11.21 17.00 4.24
N GLU A 184 -10.29 17.82 4.76
CA GLU A 184 -10.15 19.23 4.42
C GLU A 184 -8.68 19.65 4.56
N PRO A 185 -8.16 20.53 3.72
CA PRO A 185 -6.82 21.10 3.93
C PRO A 185 -6.83 21.95 5.21
N PRO A 186 -5.71 22.10 5.91
CA PRO A 186 -5.61 23.03 7.03
C PRO A 186 -5.93 24.44 6.51
N LYS A 187 -6.74 25.21 7.26
CA LYS A 187 -6.97 26.62 6.94
C LYS A 187 -5.64 27.35 7.03
N ALA A 188 -5.29 28.11 5.99
CA ALA A 188 -4.18 29.03 6.08
C ALA A 188 -4.47 29.94 7.28
N SER A 189 -3.67 29.85 8.34
CA SER A 189 -3.79 30.77 9.46
C SER A 189 -3.30 32.11 8.94
N ASN A 190 -4.19 33.10 8.89
CA ASN A 190 -3.85 34.52 8.67
C ASN A 190 -3.00 35.08 9.81
N GLY A 191 -2.23 34.26 10.51
CA GLY A 191 -1.44 34.56 11.70
C GLY A 191 -0.42 33.48 12.05
N GLY A 192 -0.01 32.66 11.09
CA GLY A 192 1.23 31.89 11.27
C GLY A 192 2.41 32.87 11.26
N PRO A 193 3.50 32.63 12.02
CA PRO A 193 4.63 33.53 12.01
C PRO A 193 5.12 33.67 10.57
N SER A 194 4.74 34.80 9.95
CA SER A 194 5.33 35.32 8.73
C SER A 194 6.79 35.62 9.07
N GLY A 195 7.64 34.63 8.99
CA GLY A 195 9.04 34.82 9.37
C GLY A 195 9.89 33.56 9.31
N ILE A 196 9.30 32.37 9.24
CA ILE A 196 10.10 31.21 8.84
C ILE A 196 10.17 31.26 7.32
N ASN A 197 11.20 31.96 6.86
CA ASN A 197 11.59 31.94 5.46
C ASN A 197 11.94 30.49 5.16
N VAL A 198 11.02 29.72 4.58
CA VAL A 198 11.24 28.29 4.22
C VAL A 198 12.48 28.16 3.35
N LYS A 199 12.87 29.24 2.64
CA LYS A 199 14.13 29.35 1.92
C LYS A 199 15.37 29.40 2.80
N SER A 200 15.28 29.74 4.09
CA SER A 200 16.44 29.87 4.97
C SER A 200 16.73 28.60 5.81
N ILE A 201 15.91 27.57 5.71
CA ILE A 201 16.09 26.29 6.43
C ILE A 201 16.38 25.15 5.45
N LEU A 202 16.20 25.38 4.15
CA LEU A 202 16.49 24.40 3.11
C LEU A 202 17.85 24.74 2.50
N PRO A 203 18.79 23.78 2.42
CA PRO A 203 20.07 24.02 1.75
C PRO A 203 19.80 24.45 0.28
N ASP A 204 20.69 25.29 -0.25
CA ASP A 204 20.64 25.85 -1.62
C ASP A 204 20.65 24.79 -2.75
N THR A 205 20.67 23.50 -2.40
CA THR A 205 20.83 22.35 -3.30
C THR A 205 19.52 21.57 -3.51
N GLN A 206 18.36 22.20 -3.54
CA GLN A 206 17.13 21.50 -3.89
C GLN A 206 17.05 21.23 -5.40
N PHE A 207 17.07 19.95 -5.75
CA PHE A 207 16.83 19.51 -7.12
C PHE A 207 15.34 19.55 -7.47
N THR A 208 15.00 20.16 -8.59
CA THR A 208 13.69 19.95 -9.20
C THR A 208 13.58 18.51 -9.72
N ALA A 209 12.37 17.97 -9.88
CA ALA A 209 12.16 16.64 -10.46
C ALA A 209 12.80 16.48 -11.86
N LYS A 210 12.98 17.58 -12.62
CA LYS A 210 13.68 17.58 -13.91
C LYS A 210 15.19 17.47 -13.76
N GLU A 211 15.75 18.08 -12.76
CA GLU A 211 17.20 18.03 -12.44
C GLU A 211 17.57 16.70 -11.83
N ALA A 212 16.80 16.21 -10.85
CA ALA A 212 17.01 14.91 -10.24
C ALA A 212 17.08 13.78 -11.27
N ARG A 213 16.18 13.79 -12.27
CA ARG A 213 16.18 12.80 -13.37
C ARG A 213 17.43 12.84 -14.27
N LYS A 214 18.27 13.85 -14.17
CA LYS A 214 19.54 13.92 -14.91
C LYS A 214 20.72 13.33 -14.13
N THR A 215 20.52 12.99 -12.86
CA THR A 215 21.57 12.45 -11.99
C THR A 215 21.56 10.93 -11.98
N TRP A 216 22.72 10.30 -11.91
CA TRP A 216 22.82 8.84 -11.79
C TRP A 216 22.29 8.32 -10.46
N GLN A 217 22.40 9.15 -9.41
CA GLN A 217 21.92 8.84 -8.05
C GLN A 217 20.40 8.59 -8.03
N PHE A 218 19.63 9.35 -8.81
CA PHE A 218 18.21 9.13 -8.97
C PHE A 218 17.89 7.72 -9.50
N TYR A 219 18.59 7.26 -10.52
CA TYR A 219 18.39 5.93 -11.10
C TYR A 219 18.90 4.82 -10.19
N ALA A 220 20.01 5.04 -9.47
CA ALA A 220 20.53 4.09 -8.50
C ALA A 220 19.53 3.89 -7.35
N LEU A 221 19.00 4.99 -6.77
CA LEU A 221 18.00 4.93 -5.73
C LEU A 221 16.69 4.28 -6.22
N TRP A 222 16.26 4.62 -7.42
CA TRP A 222 15.09 4.00 -8.06
C TRP A 222 15.27 2.49 -8.21
N TRP A 223 16.45 2.04 -8.64
CA TRP A 223 16.76 0.62 -8.83
C TRP A 223 16.80 -0.15 -7.51
N ILE A 224 17.43 0.41 -6.49
CA ILE A 224 17.46 -0.16 -5.13
C ILE A 224 16.03 -0.31 -4.59
N PHE A 225 15.23 0.73 -4.72
CA PHE A 225 13.85 0.73 -4.26
C PHE A 225 12.98 -0.25 -5.07
N PHE A 226 13.11 -0.25 -6.39
CA PHE A 226 12.43 -1.18 -7.28
C PHE A 226 12.71 -2.64 -6.90
N THR A 227 13.97 -2.99 -6.69
CA THR A 227 14.37 -4.36 -6.32
C THR A 227 13.77 -4.77 -4.98
N ASN A 228 13.87 -3.92 -3.96
CA ASN A 228 13.31 -4.19 -2.64
C ASN A 228 11.78 -4.38 -2.70
N ILE A 229 11.07 -3.51 -3.42
CA ILE A 229 9.63 -3.62 -3.57
C ILE A 229 9.23 -4.87 -4.32
N THR A 230 9.92 -5.20 -5.41
CA THR A 230 9.62 -6.38 -6.23
C THR A 230 9.66 -7.66 -5.40
N CYS A 231 10.65 -7.80 -4.51
CA CYS A 231 10.72 -8.94 -3.58
C CYS A 231 9.48 -9.05 -2.68
N GLY A 232 9.06 -7.97 -2.07
CA GLY A 232 7.90 -7.97 -1.16
C GLY A 232 6.56 -8.11 -1.86
N ILE A 233 6.33 -7.34 -2.94
CA ILE A 233 5.07 -7.38 -3.71
C ILE A 233 4.88 -8.74 -4.40
N GLY A 234 5.96 -9.32 -4.95
CA GLY A 234 5.92 -10.65 -5.56
C GLY A 234 5.45 -11.71 -4.55
N LEU A 235 5.99 -11.67 -3.34
CA LEU A 235 5.58 -12.58 -2.26
C LEU A 235 4.12 -12.33 -1.83
N LEU A 236 3.70 -11.08 -1.67
CA LEU A 236 2.31 -10.72 -1.33
C LEU A 236 1.29 -11.23 -2.35
N ALA A 237 1.63 -11.17 -3.63
CA ALA A 237 0.75 -11.59 -4.72
C ALA A 237 0.34 -13.06 -4.62
N VAL A 238 1.21 -13.92 -4.06
CA VAL A 238 1.03 -15.37 -3.99
C VAL A 238 1.10 -15.94 -2.58
N ALA A 239 1.15 -15.11 -1.54
CA ALA A 239 1.36 -15.54 -0.15
C ALA A 239 0.38 -16.60 0.32
N SER A 240 -0.93 -16.43 0.09
CA SER A 240 -1.95 -17.39 0.51
C SER A 240 -1.90 -18.70 -0.31
N PRO A 241 -1.87 -18.70 -1.65
CA PRO A 241 -1.67 -19.93 -2.43
C PRO A 241 -0.40 -20.69 -2.02
N MET A 242 0.72 -19.98 -1.85
CA MET A 242 1.99 -20.59 -1.50
C MET A 242 1.96 -21.25 -0.12
N ALA A 243 1.35 -20.59 0.89
CA ALA A 243 1.16 -21.18 2.22
C ALA A 243 0.30 -22.44 2.18
N GLN A 244 -0.72 -22.49 1.33
CA GLN A 244 -1.60 -23.64 1.20
C GLN A 244 -0.94 -24.80 0.41
N GLU A 245 -0.12 -24.49 -0.60
CA GLU A 245 0.47 -25.51 -1.47
C GLU A 245 1.79 -26.06 -0.93
N VAL A 246 2.68 -25.20 -0.44
CA VAL A 246 4.00 -25.60 0.04
C VAL A 246 3.92 -26.22 1.44
N VAL A 247 3.31 -25.50 2.38
CA VAL A 247 3.30 -25.91 3.80
C VAL A 247 1.94 -26.39 4.29
N LYS A 248 1.00 -26.65 3.35
CA LYS A 248 -0.32 -27.28 3.60
C LYS A 248 -1.18 -26.57 4.66
N MET A 249 -1.07 -25.25 4.77
CA MET A 249 -1.94 -24.48 5.66
C MET A 249 -3.41 -24.54 5.21
N THR A 250 -4.33 -24.50 6.18
CA THR A 250 -5.75 -24.34 5.85
C THR A 250 -6.02 -22.95 5.23
N PRO A 251 -7.07 -22.78 4.41
CA PRO A 251 -7.41 -21.48 3.82
C PRO A 251 -7.54 -20.35 4.84
N MET A 252 -8.15 -20.63 6.00
CA MET A 252 -8.31 -19.65 7.08
C MET A 252 -6.97 -19.30 7.73
N ALA A 253 -6.08 -20.26 7.97
CA ALA A 253 -4.75 -20.01 8.52
C ALA A 253 -3.90 -19.19 7.54
N ALA A 254 -3.96 -19.50 6.24
CA ALA A 254 -3.29 -18.72 5.20
C ALA A 254 -3.83 -17.29 5.09
N ALA A 255 -5.16 -17.10 5.23
CA ALA A 255 -5.78 -15.76 5.24
C ALA A 255 -5.36 -14.96 6.48
N SER A 256 -5.28 -15.60 7.66
CA SER A 256 -4.79 -14.97 8.88
C SER A 256 -3.31 -14.59 8.77
N MET A 257 -2.47 -15.46 8.18
CA MET A 257 -1.08 -15.15 7.88
C MET A 257 -0.95 -13.91 6.98
N VAL A 258 -1.76 -13.81 5.93
CA VAL A 258 -1.78 -12.63 5.04
C VAL A 258 -2.19 -11.38 5.82
N GLY A 259 -3.10 -11.49 6.77
CA GLY A 259 -3.43 -10.40 7.67
C GLY A 259 -2.24 -9.93 8.51
N ILE A 260 -1.51 -10.87 9.11
CA ILE A 260 -0.30 -10.57 9.91
C ILE A 260 0.81 -9.99 9.04
N ILE A 261 0.96 -10.44 7.79
CA ILE A 261 1.89 -9.87 6.81
C ILE A 261 1.71 -8.35 6.70
N GLY A 262 0.48 -7.85 6.61
CA GLY A 262 0.24 -6.42 6.55
C GLY A 262 0.62 -5.68 7.83
N LEU A 263 0.36 -6.27 8.99
CA LEU A 263 0.81 -5.72 10.28
C LEU A 263 2.34 -5.65 10.34
N ILE A 264 3.04 -6.72 9.99
CA ILE A 264 4.51 -6.77 9.97
C ILE A 264 5.10 -5.78 8.97
N ASN A 265 4.46 -5.61 7.80
CA ASN A 265 4.85 -4.56 6.84
C ASN A 265 4.78 -3.17 7.47
N GLY A 266 3.67 -2.87 8.16
CA GLY A 266 3.48 -1.60 8.85
C GLY A 266 4.50 -1.37 9.98
N LEU A 267 4.70 -2.37 10.84
CA LEU A 267 5.68 -2.30 11.94
C LEU A 267 7.11 -2.24 11.42
N GLY A 268 7.43 -2.95 10.34
CA GLY A 268 8.73 -2.92 9.67
C GLY A 268 9.13 -1.52 9.24
N ARG A 269 8.18 -0.69 8.82
CA ARG A 269 8.45 0.72 8.46
C ARG A 269 8.98 1.52 9.64
N ILE A 270 8.38 1.36 10.83
CA ILE A 270 8.80 2.07 12.05
C ILE A 270 10.14 1.51 12.54
N PHE A 271 10.25 0.19 12.65
CA PHE A 271 11.43 -0.49 13.16
C PHE A 271 12.69 -0.16 12.35
N TRP A 272 12.63 -0.36 11.03
CA TRP A 272 13.78 -0.18 10.16
C TRP A 272 14.13 1.29 9.92
N SER A 273 13.15 2.21 9.90
CA SER A 273 13.46 3.63 9.83
C SER A 273 14.22 4.10 11.09
N THR A 274 13.81 3.64 12.27
CA THR A 274 14.52 3.93 13.51
C THR A 274 15.95 3.37 13.49
N ILE A 275 16.13 2.12 13.06
CA ILE A 275 17.47 1.53 12.93
C ILE A 275 18.33 2.30 11.92
N SER A 276 17.72 2.76 10.82
CA SER A 276 18.44 3.48 9.78
C SER A 276 18.95 4.86 10.23
N ASP A 277 18.37 5.43 11.28
CA ASP A 277 18.89 6.66 11.90
C ASP A 277 20.25 6.44 12.60
N TYR A 278 20.51 5.21 13.08
CA TYR A 278 21.76 4.83 13.75
C TYR A 278 22.79 4.23 12.81
N LEU A 279 22.37 3.37 11.87
CA LEU A 279 23.27 2.63 10.97
C LEU A 279 23.54 3.35 9.64
N GLY A 280 22.77 4.38 9.34
CA GLY A 280 22.75 5.02 8.02
C GLY A 280 21.86 4.28 7.01
N ARG A 281 21.24 5.05 6.09
CA ARG A 281 20.26 4.54 5.12
C ARG A 281 20.84 3.49 4.17
N SER A 282 22.04 3.77 3.64
CA SER A 282 22.70 2.87 2.68
C SER A 282 23.03 1.51 3.32
N THR A 283 23.54 1.51 4.55
CA THR A 283 23.86 0.27 5.28
C THR A 283 22.63 -0.60 5.49
N VAL A 284 21.50 0.03 5.84
CA VAL A 284 20.23 -0.70 6.07
C VAL A 284 19.74 -1.37 4.78
N TYR A 285 19.90 -0.75 3.60
CA TYR A 285 19.57 -1.41 2.34
C TYR A 285 20.47 -2.62 2.05
N VAL A 286 21.76 -2.53 2.34
CA VAL A 286 22.66 -3.69 2.24
C VAL A 286 22.18 -4.82 3.15
N VAL A 287 21.81 -4.50 4.39
CA VAL A 287 21.24 -5.47 5.33
C VAL A 287 19.94 -6.08 4.81
N PHE A 288 19.04 -5.29 4.21
CA PHE A 288 17.82 -5.82 3.60
C PHE A 288 18.11 -6.86 2.53
N PHE A 289 19.00 -6.55 1.61
CA PHE A 289 19.31 -7.48 0.52
C PHE A 289 20.01 -8.76 1.03
N LEU A 290 20.93 -8.65 1.98
CA LEU A 290 21.54 -9.81 2.61
C LEU A 290 20.49 -10.69 3.31
N ILE A 291 19.64 -10.11 4.15
CA ILE A 291 18.56 -10.84 4.82
C ILE A 291 17.65 -11.50 3.79
N GLN A 292 17.24 -10.79 2.75
CA GLN A 292 16.32 -11.32 1.73
C GLN A 292 16.93 -12.46 0.92
N ILE A 293 18.22 -12.40 0.56
CA ILE A 293 18.91 -13.49 -0.15
C ILE A 293 18.82 -14.79 0.68
N PHE A 294 19.24 -14.75 1.94
CA PHE A 294 19.19 -15.94 2.82
C PHE A 294 17.75 -16.36 3.12
N ALA A 295 16.83 -15.41 3.32
CA ALA A 295 15.44 -15.69 3.62
C ALA A 295 14.72 -16.35 2.43
N PHE A 296 14.94 -15.90 1.19
CA PHE A 296 14.34 -16.53 0.01
C PHE A 296 14.91 -17.93 -0.23
N TYR A 297 16.23 -18.14 0.00
CA TYR A 297 16.81 -19.45 -0.05
C TYR A 297 16.19 -20.40 1.00
N ALA A 298 16.11 -19.96 2.25
CA ALA A 298 15.49 -20.75 3.33
C ALA A 298 13.98 -20.99 3.08
N LEU A 299 13.29 -20.05 2.43
CA LEU A 299 11.88 -20.20 2.08
C LEU A 299 11.65 -21.33 1.07
N ALA A 300 12.59 -21.52 0.14
CA ALA A 300 12.53 -22.60 -0.86
C ALA A 300 12.73 -23.99 -0.27
N GLU A 301 13.49 -24.11 0.83
CA GLU A 301 13.84 -25.39 1.48
C GLU A 301 12.87 -25.76 2.61
N THR A 302 12.04 -24.84 3.09
CA THR A 302 11.23 -25.11 4.28
C THR A 302 9.93 -25.84 3.95
N SER A 303 9.63 -26.87 4.74
CA SER A 303 8.34 -27.57 4.77
C SER A 303 7.51 -27.30 6.03
N SER A 304 8.09 -26.61 7.02
CA SER A 304 7.41 -26.27 8.28
C SER A 304 6.57 -25.00 8.12
N ALA A 305 5.28 -25.07 8.41
CA ALA A 305 4.37 -23.94 8.37
C ALA A 305 4.80 -22.79 9.30
N PHE A 306 5.34 -23.10 10.47
CA PHE A 306 5.81 -22.08 11.41
C PHE A 306 7.07 -21.37 10.90
N ILE A 307 8.06 -22.11 10.41
CA ILE A 307 9.31 -21.54 9.85
C ILE A 307 8.99 -20.72 8.60
N PHE A 308 8.11 -21.25 7.73
CA PHE A 308 7.63 -20.54 6.54
C PHE A 308 7.06 -19.15 6.90
N GLN A 309 6.17 -19.08 7.88
CA GLN A 309 5.58 -17.81 8.33
C GLN A 309 6.65 -16.85 8.86
N LEU A 310 7.58 -17.32 9.69
CA LEU A 310 8.65 -16.48 10.23
C LEU A 310 9.52 -15.89 9.12
N ILE A 311 9.91 -16.69 8.13
CA ILE A 311 10.71 -16.24 6.99
C ILE A 311 9.95 -15.20 6.18
N VAL A 312 8.68 -15.46 5.85
CA VAL A 312 7.80 -14.51 5.15
C VAL A 312 7.71 -13.20 5.92
N PHE A 313 7.53 -13.23 7.23
CA PHE A 313 7.45 -12.02 8.06
C PHE A 313 8.75 -11.21 8.04
N VAL A 314 9.90 -11.87 8.06
CA VAL A 314 11.21 -11.22 7.94
C VAL A 314 11.34 -10.51 6.59
N ILE A 315 11.04 -11.19 5.47
CA ILE A 315 11.09 -10.60 4.12
C ILE A 315 10.16 -9.37 4.05
N ILE A 316 8.94 -9.50 4.55
CA ILE A 316 7.94 -8.45 4.51
C ILE A 316 8.30 -7.27 5.43
N SER A 317 8.98 -7.50 6.55
CA SER A 317 9.48 -6.40 7.37
C SER A 317 10.54 -5.58 6.64
N CYS A 318 11.46 -6.22 5.93
CA CYS A 318 12.45 -5.55 5.07
C CYS A 318 11.79 -4.77 3.92
N TYR A 319 10.75 -5.37 3.30
CA TYR A 319 9.95 -4.70 2.28
C TYR A 319 9.28 -3.42 2.82
N GLY A 320 8.65 -3.50 4.00
CA GLY A 320 8.06 -2.34 4.67
C GLY A 320 9.10 -1.27 5.01
N GLY A 321 10.24 -1.69 5.55
CA GLY A 321 11.37 -0.81 5.86
C GLY A 321 11.91 -0.06 4.64
N GLY A 322 11.98 -0.70 3.49
CA GLY A 322 12.44 -0.08 2.25
C GLY A 322 11.62 1.13 1.83
N PHE A 323 10.31 1.11 2.05
CA PHE A 323 9.46 2.29 1.80
C PHE A 323 9.82 3.48 2.68
N SER A 324 9.99 3.27 3.98
CA SER A 324 10.29 4.37 4.91
C SER A 324 11.72 4.88 4.74
N CYS A 325 12.69 3.98 4.59
CA CYS A 325 14.09 4.36 4.37
C CYS A 325 14.31 5.12 3.05
N CYS A 326 13.58 4.77 1.96
CA CYS A 326 13.68 5.49 0.70
C CYS A 326 13.17 6.94 0.83
N LEU A 327 12.02 7.12 1.46
CA LEU A 327 11.44 8.46 1.66
C LEU A 327 12.35 9.35 2.53
N LEU A 328 12.97 8.78 3.56
CA LEU A 328 13.91 9.49 4.43
C LEU A 328 15.22 9.78 3.70
N TYR A 329 15.73 8.82 2.91
CA TYR A 329 16.95 9.01 2.11
C TYR A 329 16.81 10.17 1.11
N THR A 330 15.65 10.29 0.46
CA THR A 330 15.38 11.42 -0.45
C THR A 330 15.24 12.76 0.29
N SER A 331 14.86 12.75 1.56
CA SER A 331 14.84 13.93 2.42
C SER A 331 16.24 14.31 2.89
N ASP A 332 17.00 13.32 3.39
CA ASP A 332 18.36 13.52 3.92
C ASP A 332 19.34 13.94 2.80
N ALA A 333 19.21 13.38 1.60
CA ALA A 333 20.03 13.76 0.44
C ALA A 333 19.78 15.18 -0.08
N ALA A 334 18.76 15.86 0.44
CA ALA A 334 18.54 17.28 0.21
C ALA A 334 19.23 18.17 1.26
N ASP A 335 19.71 17.55 2.36
CA ASP A 335 20.37 18.23 3.48
C ASP A 335 21.90 18.11 3.41
N ASP A 336 22.47 17.20 2.59
CA ASP A 336 23.90 17.03 2.26
C ASP A 336 24.24 17.72 0.91
#